data_c0517d97211de9adfdb301778842eb1b
#
_entry.id   c0517d97211de9adfdb301778842eb1b
#
_cell.length_a   1.000
_cell.length_b   1.000
_cell.length_c   1.000
_cell.angle_alpha   90.00
_cell.angle_beta   90.00
_cell.angle_gamma   90.00
#
_symmetry.space_group_name_H-M   'P 1'
#
loop_
_entity.id
_entity.type
_entity.pdbx_description
1 polymer ?
#
loop_
_entity_poly.entity_id
_entity_poly.type
_entity_poly.pdbx_seq_one_letter_code
_entity_poly.pdbx_strand_id
1 'polypeptide(L)'
;MSGIKFLLDTDVSHGSGTRMDDLLREVLARFPGLVLALVFGSVAQGRQRSDSDLDIAVAANQALTAAEKMAIIEALAERIGRPVDLIDLKVVAEPLLGQIVRHGRRLLGSDAAYGQLISRHLFEQADFMPYRTRVLAERRAAWIGK
;
A
#
# COMPACT_ATOMS: atom_id res chain seq x y z
N MET A 1 -30.02 -1.50 -10.56
CA MET A 1 -28.90 -1.02 -9.80
C MET A 1 -28.20 -2.09 -9.06
N SER A 2 -28.85 -2.68 -8.07
CA SER A 2 -28.16 -3.71 -7.29
C SER A 2 -27.76 -4.88 -8.14
N GLY A 3 -28.48 -5.13 -9.24
CA GLY A 3 -28.12 -6.22 -10.11
C GLY A 3 -26.74 -6.08 -10.72
N ILE A 4 -26.36 -4.85 -11.01
CA ILE A 4 -25.04 -4.58 -11.56
C ILE A 4 -23.97 -4.92 -10.53
N LYS A 5 -24.22 -4.58 -9.29
CA LYS A 5 -23.28 -4.90 -8.25
C LYS A 5 -23.11 -6.38 -8.07
N PHE A 6 -24.17 -7.11 -8.23
CA PHE A 6 -24.08 -8.57 -8.13
C PHE A 6 -23.18 -9.15 -9.18
N LEU A 7 -23.28 -8.63 -10.38
CA LEU A 7 -22.40 -9.11 -11.44
C LEU A 7 -20.96 -8.86 -11.11
N LEU A 8 -20.66 -7.69 -10.57
CA LEU A 8 -19.30 -7.40 -10.14
C LEU A 8 -18.88 -8.29 -9.01
N ASP A 9 -19.79 -8.55 -8.10
CA ASP A 9 -19.47 -9.39 -6.96
C ASP A 9 -19.15 -10.82 -7.39
N THR A 10 -19.82 -11.30 -8.41
CA THR A 10 -19.52 -12.64 -8.88
C THR A 10 -18.13 -12.72 -9.47
N ASP A 11 -17.66 -11.63 -10.06
CA ASP A 11 -16.32 -11.62 -10.60
C ASP A 11 -15.27 -11.77 -9.51
N VAL A 12 -15.61 -11.39 -8.32
CA VAL A 12 -14.66 -11.42 -7.22
C VAL A 12 -14.87 -12.60 -6.31
N SER A 13 -15.57 -13.60 -6.79
CA SER A 13 -15.74 -14.82 -6.03
C SER A 13 -14.43 -15.59 -6.05
N HIS A 14 -13.44 -15.03 -5.46
CA HIS A 14 -12.12 -15.61 -5.45
C HIS A 14 -11.73 -16.10 -4.08
N GLY A 15 -12.70 -16.40 -3.27
CA GLY A 15 -12.45 -17.03 -2.01
C GLY A 15 -12.14 -16.05 -0.90
N SER A 16 -11.30 -16.48 0.02
CA SER A 16 -11.07 -15.76 1.28
C SER A 16 -10.44 -14.39 1.08
N GLY A 17 -9.65 -14.23 0.03
CA GLY A 17 -9.05 -12.93 -0.24
C GLY A 17 -10.08 -11.86 -0.48
N THR A 18 -11.13 -12.19 -1.24
CA THR A 18 -12.18 -11.23 -1.54
C THR A 18 -12.96 -10.84 -0.27
N ARG A 19 -13.22 -11.80 0.57
CA ARG A 19 -13.94 -11.52 1.82
C ARG A 19 -13.10 -10.60 2.71
N MET A 20 -11.83 -10.84 2.82
CA MET A 20 -10.94 -9.99 3.57
C MET A 20 -10.95 -8.57 3.02
N ASP A 21 -10.86 -8.45 1.70
CA ASP A 21 -10.88 -7.15 1.06
C ASP A 21 -12.15 -6.38 1.38
N ASP A 22 -13.29 -7.05 1.37
CA ASP A 22 -14.56 -6.42 1.68
C ASP A 22 -14.60 -5.92 3.12
N LEU A 23 -14.10 -6.71 4.04
CA LEU A 23 -14.02 -6.30 5.44
C LEU A 23 -13.12 -5.09 5.61
N LEU A 24 -12.00 -5.08 4.92
CA LEU A 24 -11.08 -3.96 4.99
C LEU A 24 -11.69 -2.69 4.41
N ARG A 25 -12.37 -2.81 3.28
CA ARG A 25 -13.05 -1.66 2.68
C ARG A 25 -14.11 -1.10 3.60
N GLU A 26 -14.83 -1.99 4.28
CA GLU A 26 -15.88 -1.59 5.21
C GLU A 26 -15.31 -0.73 6.33
N VAL A 27 -14.18 -1.16 6.89
CA VAL A 27 -13.53 -0.39 7.95
C VAL A 27 -13.00 0.93 7.41
N LEU A 28 -12.32 0.88 6.27
CA LEU A 28 -11.69 2.06 5.71
C LEU A 28 -12.73 3.12 5.33
N ALA A 29 -13.94 2.70 4.99
CA ALA A 29 -15.02 3.63 4.68
C ALA A 29 -15.40 4.52 5.85
N ARG A 30 -15.03 4.14 7.07
CA ARG A 30 -15.27 4.97 8.24
C ARG A 30 -14.29 6.13 8.36
N PHE A 31 -13.30 6.16 7.51
CA PHE A 31 -12.26 7.21 7.51
C PHE A 31 -12.33 7.96 6.18
N PRO A 32 -13.27 8.91 6.05
CA PRO A 32 -13.53 9.54 4.76
C PRO A 32 -12.37 10.38 4.23
N GLY A 33 -11.39 10.69 5.07
CA GLY A 33 -10.21 11.41 4.60
C GLY A 33 -9.25 10.58 3.78
N LEU A 34 -9.41 9.25 3.79
CA LEU A 34 -8.53 8.39 3.03
C LEU A 34 -8.90 8.42 1.55
N VAL A 35 -7.90 8.62 0.70
CA VAL A 35 -8.11 8.69 -0.76
C VAL A 35 -7.55 7.48 -1.48
N LEU A 36 -6.74 6.67 -0.82
CA LEU A 36 -6.14 5.50 -1.44
C LEU A 36 -5.76 4.49 -0.37
N ALA A 37 -5.93 3.22 -0.67
CA ALA A 37 -5.50 2.15 0.23
C ALA A 37 -5.14 0.93 -0.60
N LEU A 38 -4.01 0.31 -0.23
CA LEU A 38 -3.55 -0.92 -0.86
C LEU A 38 -3.16 -1.91 0.23
N VAL A 39 -3.47 -3.18 -0.02
CA VAL A 39 -2.95 -4.25 0.83
C VAL A 39 -1.72 -4.81 0.12
N PHE A 40 -0.68 -5.09 0.90
CA PHE A 40 0.54 -5.62 0.32
C PHE A 40 1.13 -6.68 1.26
N GLY A 41 2.31 -7.18 0.94
CA GLY A 41 2.94 -8.20 1.74
C GLY A 41 2.33 -9.58 1.52
N SER A 42 2.39 -10.44 2.51
CA SER A 42 1.99 -11.83 2.36
C SER A 42 0.49 -11.97 2.07
N VAL A 43 -0.33 -11.11 2.64
CA VAL A 43 -1.78 -11.16 2.39
C VAL A 43 -2.08 -10.91 0.92
N ALA A 44 -1.45 -9.88 0.35
CA ALA A 44 -1.68 -9.55 -1.05
C ALA A 44 -1.19 -10.64 -1.98
N GLN A 45 -0.18 -11.38 -1.57
CA GLN A 45 0.40 -12.43 -2.39
C GLN A 45 -0.21 -13.80 -2.12
N GLY A 46 -1.24 -13.86 -1.29
CA GLY A 46 -1.92 -15.10 -1.02
C GLY A 46 -1.15 -16.06 -0.14
N ARG A 47 -0.15 -15.57 0.57
CA ARG A 47 0.67 -16.41 1.43
C ARG A 47 0.41 -16.16 2.91
N GLN A 48 -0.72 -15.55 3.21
CA GLN A 48 -1.03 -15.23 4.59
C GLN A 48 -1.32 -16.48 5.41
N ARG A 49 -0.99 -16.38 6.68
CA ARG A 49 -1.44 -17.30 7.70
C ARG A 49 -2.45 -16.58 8.57
N SER A 50 -3.19 -17.32 9.37
CA SER A 50 -4.20 -16.72 10.22
C SER A 50 -3.59 -15.75 11.24
N ASP A 51 -2.34 -15.96 11.60
CA ASP A 51 -1.64 -15.12 12.58
C ASP A 51 -0.66 -14.14 11.93
N SER A 52 -0.65 -14.06 10.62
CA SER A 52 0.22 -13.10 9.92
C SER A 52 -0.26 -11.68 10.11
N ASP A 53 0.69 -10.75 10.18
CA ASP A 53 0.37 -9.34 10.20
C ASP A 53 -0.27 -8.93 8.88
N LEU A 54 -1.20 -7.99 8.95
CA LEU A 54 -1.74 -7.40 7.73
C LEU A 54 -0.93 -6.17 7.39
N ASP A 55 -0.36 -6.15 6.19
CA ASP A 55 0.38 -4.99 5.70
C ASP A 55 -0.53 -4.17 4.81
N ILE A 56 -0.80 -2.94 5.22
CA ILE A 56 -1.71 -2.07 4.49
C ILE A 56 -1.10 -0.68 4.37
N ALA A 57 -1.23 -0.09 3.20
CA ALA A 57 -0.73 1.25 2.94
C ALA A 57 -1.90 2.16 2.59
N VAL A 58 -1.94 3.32 3.20
CA VAL A 58 -3.05 4.26 2.99
C VAL A 58 -2.52 5.65 2.71
N ALA A 59 -3.34 6.46 2.04
CA ALA A 59 -3.02 7.86 1.79
C ALA A 59 -4.26 8.70 2.05
N ALA A 60 -4.04 9.81 2.74
CA ALA A 60 -5.03 10.88 2.84
C ALA A 60 -4.49 12.06 2.05
N ASN A 61 -5.17 13.21 2.11
CA ASN A 61 -4.69 14.39 1.41
C ASN A 61 -3.40 14.94 2.03
N GLN A 62 -3.19 14.66 3.31
CA GLN A 62 -1.99 15.07 4.00
C GLN A 62 -1.46 13.88 4.79
N ALA A 63 -0.22 13.98 5.27
CA ALA A 63 0.35 12.94 6.10
C ALA A 63 -0.53 12.72 7.32
N LEU A 64 -0.66 11.47 7.73
CA LEU A 64 -1.49 11.10 8.87
C LEU A 64 -0.80 11.48 10.16
N THR A 65 -1.59 11.96 11.12
CA THR A 65 -1.08 12.14 12.46
C THR A 65 -0.94 10.79 13.16
N ALA A 66 -0.21 10.77 14.26
CA ALA A 66 -0.07 9.53 15.03
C ALA A 66 -1.43 9.05 15.53
N ALA A 67 -2.30 9.97 15.94
CA ALA A 67 -3.62 9.61 16.42
C ALA A 67 -4.48 9.01 15.31
N GLU A 68 -4.39 9.58 14.12
CA GLU A 68 -5.13 9.06 12.97
C GLU A 68 -4.65 7.67 12.60
N LYS A 69 -3.35 7.47 12.55
CA LYS A 69 -2.79 6.15 12.26
C LYS A 69 -3.27 5.12 13.28
N MET A 70 -3.21 5.47 14.56
CA MET A 70 -3.62 4.55 15.61
C MET A 70 -5.09 4.19 15.49
N ALA A 71 -5.94 5.17 15.20
CA ALA A 71 -7.37 4.90 15.05
C ALA A 71 -7.63 3.92 13.91
N ILE A 72 -6.94 4.07 12.80
CA ILE A 72 -7.10 3.19 11.66
C ILE A 72 -6.59 1.79 12.01
N ILE A 73 -5.42 1.71 12.63
CA ILE A 73 -4.83 0.42 13.02
C ILE A 73 -5.77 -0.34 13.94
N GLU A 74 -6.29 0.35 14.95
CA GLU A 74 -7.18 -0.30 15.92
C GLU A 74 -8.47 -0.78 15.27
N ALA A 75 -9.06 0.04 14.42
CA ALA A 75 -10.28 -0.34 13.75
C ALA A 75 -10.09 -1.55 12.85
N LEU A 76 -8.99 -1.58 12.12
CA LEU A 76 -8.69 -2.71 11.24
C LEU A 76 -8.37 -3.96 12.04
N ALA A 77 -7.51 -3.84 13.04
CA ALA A 77 -7.10 -4.99 13.83
C ALA A 77 -8.28 -5.62 14.55
N GLU A 78 -9.19 -4.79 15.06
CA GLU A 78 -10.37 -5.29 15.75
C GLU A 78 -11.28 -6.07 14.80
N ARG A 79 -11.41 -5.57 13.57
CA ARG A 79 -12.33 -6.18 12.62
C ARG A 79 -11.83 -7.49 12.06
N ILE A 80 -10.52 -7.61 11.82
CA ILE A 80 -9.96 -8.79 11.18
C ILE A 80 -9.29 -9.74 12.18
N GLY A 81 -9.08 -9.32 13.42
CA GLY A 81 -8.55 -10.20 14.45
C GLY A 81 -7.06 -10.51 14.30
N ARG A 82 -6.28 -9.60 13.71
CA ARG A 82 -4.84 -9.79 13.59
C ARG A 82 -4.13 -8.44 13.63
N PRO A 83 -2.84 -8.46 13.93
CA PRO A 83 -2.07 -7.20 13.95
C PRO A 83 -2.04 -6.54 12.58
N VAL A 84 -1.96 -5.22 12.59
CA VAL A 84 -1.95 -4.43 11.36
C VAL A 84 -0.70 -3.56 11.33
N ASP A 85 0.03 -3.63 10.23
CA ASP A 85 1.18 -2.79 9.97
C ASP A 85 0.74 -1.75 8.94
N LEU A 86 0.63 -0.50 9.37
CA LEU A 86 0.09 0.58 8.55
C LEU A 86 1.19 1.49 8.05
N ILE A 87 1.24 1.66 6.75
CA ILE A 87 2.20 2.54 6.08
C ILE A 87 1.45 3.76 5.55
N ASP A 88 2.00 4.94 5.79
CA ASP A 88 1.45 6.18 5.25
C ASP A 88 2.13 6.46 3.92
N LEU A 89 1.35 6.37 2.85
CA LEU A 89 1.89 6.55 1.50
C LEU A 89 2.39 7.96 1.23
N LYS A 90 1.99 8.94 2.04
CA LYS A 90 2.48 10.30 1.88
C LYS A 90 3.94 10.45 2.28
N VAL A 91 4.41 9.60 3.19
CA VAL A 91 5.76 9.73 3.73
C VAL A 91 6.67 8.55 3.37
N VAL A 92 6.12 7.47 2.84
CA VAL A 92 6.93 6.31 2.51
C VAL A 92 7.87 6.64 1.34
N ALA A 93 9.05 6.02 1.36
CA ALA A 93 10.05 6.25 0.32
C ALA A 93 10.50 4.93 -0.30
N GLU A 94 11.34 5.03 -1.33
CA GLU A 94 11.93 3.84 -1.93
C GLU A 94 12.92 3.21 -0.96
N PRO A 95 13.09 1.89 -1.01
CA PRO A 95 12.50 0.95 -1.97
C PRO A 95 11.14 0.40 -1.58
N LEU A 96 10.63 0.73 -0.38
CA LEU A 96 9.37 0.18 0.08
C LEU A 96 8.21 0.62 -0.82
N LEU A 97 8.22 1.87 -1.27
CA LEU A 97 7.18 2.37 -2.15
C LEU A 97 7.08 1.50 -3.41
N GLY A 98 8.22 1.13 -3.98
CA GLY A 98 8.24 0.27 -5.16
C GLY A 98 7.65 -1.10 -4.90
N GLN A 99 7.91 -1.66 -3.73
CA GLN A 99 7.33 -2.94 -3.37
C GLN A 99 5.82 -2.87 -3.24
N ILE A 100 5.33 -1.79 -2.63
CA ILE A 100 3.89 -1.59 -2.48
C ILE A 100 3.22 -1.46 -3.83
N VAL A 101 3.80 -0.67 -4.73
CA VAL A 101 3.23 -0.47 -6.06
C VAL A 101 3.25 -1.78 -6.86
N ARG A 102 4.34 -2.51 -6.78
CA ARG A 102 4.52 -3.72 -7.58
C ARG A 102 3.64 -4.88 -7.11
N HIS A 103 3.52 -5.04 -5.81
CA HIS A 103 2.88 -6.23 -5.25
C HIS A 103 1.57 -5.93 -4.52
N GLY A 104 1.23 -4.67 -4.36
CA GLY A 104 0.03 -4.29 -3.65
C GLY A 104 -1.22 -4.47 -4.47
N ARG A 105 -2.32 -4.64 -3.76
CA ARG A 105 -3.64 -4.73 -4.38
C ARG A 105 -4.49 -3.57 -3.88
N ARG A 106 -5.05 -2.80 -4.80
CA ARG A 106 -5.82 -1.61 -4.44
C ARG A 106 -7.16 -2.01 -3.81
N LEU A 107 -7.40 -1.47 -2.63
CA LEU A 107 -8.68 -1.65 -1.92
C LEU A 107 -9.60 -0.46 -2.11
N LEU A 108 -9.04 0.72 -2.16
CA LEU A 108 -9.79 1.96 -2.15
C LEU A 108 -9.03 2.99 -2.96
N GLY A 109 -9.75 3.82 -3.68
CA GLY A 109 -9.15 4.94 -4.38
C GLY A 109 -9.41 4.94 -5.86
N SER A 110 -9.40 6.13 -6.44
CA SER A 110 -9.65 6.32 -7.87
C SER A 110 -8.43 5.94 -8.69
N ASP A 111 -8.66 5.77 -9.99
CA ASP A 111 -7.55 5.54 -10.92
C ASP A 111 -6.58 6.71 -10.90
N ALA A 112 -7.09 7.93 -10.74
CA ALA A 112 -6.24 9.11 -10.69
C ALA A 112 -5.32 9.06 -9.46
N ALA A 113 -5.86 8.72 -8.30
CA ALA A 113 -5.07 8.65 -7.08
C ALA A 113 -4.01 7.56 -7.19
N TYR A 114 -4.40 6.41 -7.72
CA TYR A 114 -3.47 5.31 -7.91
C TYR A 114 -2.39 5.66 -8.92
N GLY A 115 -2.79 6.31 -10.00
CA GLY A 115 -1.84 6.74 -11.02
C GLY A 115 -0.82 7.74 -10.49
N GLN A 116 -1.25 8.63 -9.60
CA GLN A 116 -0.31 9.55 -8.98
C GLN A 116 0.73 8.83 -8.14
N LEU A 117 0.31 7.78 -7.45
CA LEU A 117 1.25 6.99 -6.66
C LEU A 117 2.27 6.31 -7.56
N ILE A 118 1.81 5.72 -8.64
CA ILE A 118 2.70 5.06 -9.59
C ILE A 118 3.68 6.07 -10.20
N SER A 119 3.18 7.25 -10.56
CA SER A 119 4.04 8.30 -11.10
C SER A 119 5.12 8.70 -10.12
N ARG A 120 4.74 8.86 -8.86
CA ARG A 120 5.71 9.23 -7.83
C ARG A 120 6.79 8.16 -7.71
N HIS A 121 6.39 6.91 -7.72
CA HIS A 121 7.35 5.82 -7.65
C HIS A 121 8.34 5.88 -8.83
N LEU A 122 7.83 6.10 -10.03
CA LEU A 122 8.68 6.15 -11.21
C LEU A 122 9.65 7.33 -11.15
N PHE A 123 9.17 8.48 -10.69
CA PHE A 123 10.05 9.65 -10.56
C PHE A 123 11.10 9.44 -9.50
N GLU A 124 10.72 8.91 -8.34
CA GLU A 124 11.69 8.69 -7.28
C GLU A 124 12.70 7.63 -7.67
N GLN A 125 12.28 6.63 -8.39
CA GLN A 125 13.20 5.62 -8.86
C GLN A 125 14.19 6.20 -9.89
N ALA A 126 13.70 7.03 -10.79
CA ALA A 126 14.57 7.66 -11.80
C ALA A 126 15.60 8.57 -11.14
N ASP A 127 15.22 9.31 -10.10
CA ASP A 127 16.15 10.19 -9.39
C ASP A 127 17.13 9.39 -8.55
N PHE A 128 16.65 8.35 -7.90
CA PHE A 128 17.45 7.57 -6.97
C PHE A 128 18.55 6.79 -7.66
N MET A 129 18.25 6.14 -8.78
CA MET A 129 19.21 5.27 -9.44
C MET A 129 20.40 6.01 -10.03
N PRO A 130 20.22 7.12 -10.75
CA PRO A 130 21.38 7.86 -11.24
C PRO A 130 22.29 8.36 -10.14
N TYR A 131 21.72 8.86 -9.06
CA TYR A 131 22.51 9.33 -7.93
C TYR A 131 23.30 8.19 -7.32
N ARG A 132 22.67 7.06 -7.12
CA ARG A 132 23.33 5.90 -6.53
C ARG A 132 24.47 5.41 -7.41
N THR A 133 24.24 5.36 -8.70
CA THR A 133 25.25 4.94 -9.64
C THR A 133 26.44 5.89 -9.61
N ARG A 134 26.19 7.18 -9.55
CA ARG A 134 27.26 8.17 -9.52
C ARG A 134 28.08 8.04 -8.24
N VAL A 135 27.43 7.89 -7.09
CA VAL A 135 28.14 7.75 -5.83
C VAL A 135 29.04 6.52 -5.85
N LEU A 136 28.53 5.41 -6.34
CA LEU A 136 29.34 4.20 -6.42
C LEU A 136 30.53 4.37 -7.36
N ALA A 137 30.33 5.05 -8.48
CA ALA A 137 31.42 5.31 -9.42
C ALA A 137 32.49 6.20 -8.79
N GLU A 138 32.08 7.20 -8.05
CA GLU A 138 33.03 8.10 -7.38
C GLU A 138 33.83 7.34 -6.34
N ARG A 139 33.20 6.47 -5.59
CA ARG A 139 33.90 5.67 -4.60
C ARG A 139 34.91 4.73 -5.25
N ARG A 140 34.54 4.14 -6.37
CA ARG A 140 35.45 3.28 -7.09
C ARG A 140 36.64 4.05 -7.60
N ALA A 141 36.42 5.23 -8.13
CA ALA A 141 37.48 6.08 -8.62
C ALA A 141 38.45 6.46 -7.49
N ALA A 142 37.90 6.79 -6.33
CA ALA A 142 38.74 7.13 -5.18
C ALA A 142 39.60 5.95 -4.74
N TRP A 143 39.09 4.74 -4.92
CA TRP A 143 39.83 3.53 -4.56
C TRP A 143 40.93 3.22 -5.54
N ILE A 144 40.66 3.34 -6.82
CA ILE A 144 41.54 2.90 -7.87
C ILE A 144 42.46 4.00 -8.33
N GLY A 145 42.01 5.23 -8.29
CA GLY A 145 42.74 6.37 -8.76
C GLY A 145 43.95 6.76 -7.93
N LYS A 146 44.24 5.94 -6.96
CA LYS A 146 45.42 6.17 -6.15
C LYS A 146 46.60 5.36 -6.70
#